data_ad9abe246877fae39e5649ad468f66f6
#
_entry.id   ad9abe246877fae39e5649ad468f66f6
#
_cell.length_a   1.000
_cell.length_b   1.000
_cell.length_c   1.000
_cell.angle_alpha   90.00
_cell.angle_beta   90.00
_cell.angle_gamma   90.00
#
_symmetry.space_group_name_H-M   'P 1'
#
loop_
_entity.id
_entity.type
_entity.pdbx_description
1 polymer ?
#
loop_
_entity_poly.entity_id
_entity_poly.type
_entity_poly.pdbx_seq_one_letter_code
_entity_poly.pdbx_strand_id
1 'polypeptide(L)'
;MGGSARNPGVLQRDDSPRQSPYQRLSQRMLDISGDRGVLKDVIREGAGELVTPDASVLVKYSGYLEHMDKPFDSNCFRKTPRLMKLGEDITLWGMELGLLSMRRGELARFLFKPTYAYGTLGCPPLIPPNTTVLFEIELLDFLDSAESDKFCALSAEQQSQFPLQKVLKVAATEREFGNYLFRQNRFYDAKVRYKRALLLLHRRTAAPEEQHLVETAKLLVFLNLSFTYLRLERPAVALRYGEQALIIDQKNAKALFRCGQACLLMTEYQKARDFLVRAQREQPFNHDINNELKKLASYYRDYMDKEREMCHRMFAPGDNGSTISQLITSKRSCLEFSIIMRGGQSAFRKDLLGADCVHDLLGRGAEFLQSKATALS
;
A
#
# COMPACT_ATOMS: atom_id res chain seq x y z
N MET A 1 2.55 -94.36 26.91
CA MET A 1 2.57 -93.01 27.41
C MET A 1 3.23 -92.12 26.35
N GLY A 2 2.42 -91.46 25.54
CA GLY A 2 2.89 -90.66 24.42
C GLY A 2 2.93 -89.21 24.82
N GLY A 3 4.09 -88.58 24.73
CA GLY A 3 4.27 -87.14 24.92
C GLY A 3 4.32 -86.45 23.57
N SER A 4 3.25 -85.70 23.25
CA SER A 4 3.18 -84.90 22.03
C SER A 4 3.95 -83.59 22.24
N ALA A 5 5.06 -83.39 21.50
CA ALA A 5 5.79 -82.13 21.47
C ALA A 5 5.04 -81.14 20.62
N ARG A 6 4.55 -80.03 21.22
CA ARG A 6 4.04 -78.87 20.50
C ARG A 6 5.18 -78.07 19.89
N ASN A 7 5.16 -77.91 18.58
CA ASN A 7 6.00 -76.99 17.83
C ASN A 7 5.66 -75.53 18.23
N PRO A 8 6.59 -74.67 18.58
CA PRO A 8 6.32 -73.25 18.74
C PRO A 8 6.16 -72.63 17.35
N GLY A 9 4.96 -72.10 17.09
CA GLY A 9 4.64 -71.37 15.87
C GLY A 9 5.58 -70.18 15.67
N VAL A 10 6.31 -70.24 14.57
CA VAL A 10 7.09 -69.11 14.05
C VAL A 10 6.09 -68.01 13.65
N LEU A 11 5.98 -66.98 14.47
CA LEU A 11 5.35 -65.72 14.05
C LEU A 11 6.12 -65.21 12.84
N GLN A 12 5.58 -65.43 11.65
CA GLN A 12 6.00 -64.73 10.44
C GLN A 12 5.79 -63.22 10.71
N ARG A 13 6.87 -62.48 10.88
CA ARG A 13 6.85 -61.02 10.80
C ARG A 13 6.42 -60.70 9.37
N ASP A 14 5.33 -59.99 9.25
CA ASP A 14 4.84 -59.40 8.02
C ASP A 14 5.86 -58.30 7.62
N ASP A 15 6.86 -58.67 6.86
CA ASP A 15 7.89 -57.78 6.26
C ASP A 15 7.35 -57.13 4.98
N SER A 16 6.08 -56.74 4.97
CA SER A 16 5.60 -55.84 3.93
C SER A 16 6.32 -54.50 4.10
N PRO A 17 6.99 -53.99 3.07
CA PRO A 17 7.72 -52.72 3.17
C PRO A 17 6.75 -51.62 3.62
N ARG A 18 7.01 -51.07 4.81
CA ARG A 18 6.17 -49.98 5.37
C ARG A 18 6.20 -48.81 4.41
N GLN A 19 5.08 -48.57 3.74
CA GLN A 19 4.93 -47.44 2.81
C GLN A 19 5.32 -46.15 3.49
N SER A 20 6.10 -45.30 2.79
CA SER A 20 6.46 -43.98 3.29
C SER A 20 5.26 -43.06 3.50
N PRO A 21 5.36 -42.02 4.32
CA PRO A 21 4.27 -41.06 4.52
C PRO A 21 3.72 -40.49 3.22
N TYR A 22 4.60 -40.15 2.25
CA TYR A 22 4.17 -39.61 0.97
C TYR A 22 3.54 -40.66 0.07
N GLN A 23 4.00 -41.92 0.12
CA GLN A 23 3.36 -43.02 -0.60
C GLN A 23 1.95 -43.29 -0.09
N ARG A 24 1.72 -43.26 1.23
CA ARG A 24 0.38 -43.41 1.82
C ARG A 24 -0.54 -42.23 1.44
N LEU A 25 -0.01 -40.99 1.49
CA LEU A 25 -0.75 -39.80 1.13
C LEU A 25 -1.17 -39.84 -0.34
N SER A 26 -0.26 -40.25 -1.24
CA SER A 26 -0.48 -40.30 -2.70
C SER A 26 -1.59 -41.23 -3.14
N GLN A 27 -1.98 -42.23 -2.32
CA GLN A 27 -3.07 -43.16 -2.65
C GLN A 27 -4.45 -42.50 -2.65
N ARG A 28 -4.65 -41.47 -1.85
CA ARG A 28 -5.93 -40.75 -1.74
C ARG A 28 -5.97 -39.44 -2.52
N MET A 29 -4.84 -39.01 -3.08
CA MET A 29 -4.73 -37.77 -3.81
C MET A 29 -5.17 -37.90 -5.26
N LEU A 30 -5.78 -36.84 -5.79
CA LEU A 30 -6.20 -36.73 -7.18
C LEU A 30 -4.99 -36.41 -8.07
N ASP A 31 -4.82 -37.15 -9.16
CA ASP A 31 -3.84 -36.82 -10.19
C ASP A 31 -4.36 -35.66 -11.08
N ILE A 32 -3.65 -34.54 -11.08
CA ILE A 32 -3.99 -33.37 -11.90
C ILE A 32 -3.06 -33.17 -13.10
N SER A 33 -1.95 -33.88 -13.17
CA SER A 33 -0.99 -33.84 -14.29
C SER A 33 -1.24 -34.94 -15.34
N GLY A 34 -1.97 -36.00 -14.98
CA GLY A 34 -2.24 -37.16 -15.85
C GLY A 34 -1.15 -38.20 -15.86
N ASP A 35 0.02 -37.92 -15.30
CA ASP A 35 1.18 -38.81 -15.20
C ASP A 35 1.57 -39.15 -13.74
N ARG A 36 0.71 -38.78 -12.82
CA ARG A 36 0.95 -38.84 -11.36
C ARG A 36 2.17 -38.04 -10.92
N GLY A 37 2.54 -37.01 -11.67
CA GLY A 37 3.63 -36.10 -11.35
C GLY A 37 3.21 -34.98 -10.36
N VAL A 38 1.97 -34.59 -10.44
CA VAL A 38 1.35 -33.61 -9.53
C VAL A 38 0.06 -34.21 -8.97
N LEU A 39 0.06 -34.46 -7.67
CA LEU A 39 -1.08 -35.02 -6.94
C LEU A 39 -1.65 -33.96 -6.00
N LYS A 40 -2.99 -33.89 -5.89
CA LYS A 40 -3.73 -32.88 -5.11
C LYS A 40 -4.63 -33.55 -4.07
N ASP A 41 -4.63 -33.03 -2.84
CA ASP A 41 -5.54 -33.35 -1.74
C ASP A 41 -6.17 -32.05 -1.21
N VAL A 42 -7.48 -31.88 -1.38
CA VAL A 42 -8.17 -30.66 -0.95
C VAL A 42 -8.49 -30.77 0.54
N ILE A 43 -7.97 -29.82 1.32
CA ILE A 43 -8.22 -29.70 2.77
C ILE A 43 -9.45 -28.84 3.02
N ARG A 44 -9.60 -27.76 2.28
CA ARG A 44 -10.74 -26.84 2.35
C ARG A 44 -11.10 -26.41 0.94
N GLU A 45 -12.35 -26.62 0.58
CA GLU A 45 -12.87 -26.23 -0.72
C GLU A 45 -12.86 -24.71 -0.90
N GLY A 46 -12.55 -24.27 -2.12
CA GLY A 46 -12.68 -22.89 -2.54
C GLY A 46 -14.02 -22.59 -3.20
N ALA A 47 -14.23 -21.34 -3.57
CA ALA A 47 -15.45 -20.89 -4.23
C ALA A 47 -15.16 -20.15 -5.54
N GLY A 48 -16.15 -20.11 -6.44
CA GLY A 48 -16.09 -19.39 -7.70
C GLY A 48 -15.35 -20.14 -8.82
N GLU A 49 -14.77 -19.38 -9.74
CA GLU A 49 -14.08 -19.90 -10.92
C GLU A 49 -12.67 -20.41 -10.58
N LEU A 50 -12.13 -21.26 -11.43
CA LEU A 50 -10.75 -21.67 -11.39
C LEU A 50 -9.82 -20.49 -11.75
N VAL A 51 -8.58 -20.56 -11.29
CA VAL A 51 -7.53 -19.60 -11.67
C VAL A 51 -7.32 -19.64 -13.18
N THR A 52 -7.31 -18.46 -13.79
CA THR A 52 -7.06 -18.31 -15.22
C THR A 52 -5.55 -18.33 -15.53
N PRO A 53 -5.14 -18.84 -16.70
CA PRO A 53 -3.75 -18.73 -17.13
C PRO A 53 -3.26 -17.28 -17.13
N ASP A 54 -1.98 -17.07 -16.83
CA ASP A 54 -1.34 -15.75 -16.72
C ASP A 54 -1.97 -14.83 -15.66
N ALA A 55 -2.77 -15.35 -14.72
CA ALA A 55 -3.34 -14.57 -13.63
C ALA A 55 -2.28 -14.12 -12.62
N SER A 56 -2.60 -13.06 -11.87
CA SER A 56 -1.86 -12.67 -10.67
C SER A 56 -2.53 -13.27 -9.45
N VAL A 57 -1.81 -14.08 -8.67
CA VAL A 57 -2.33 -14.85 -7.54
C VAL A 57 -1.79 -14.35 -6.19
N LEU A 58 -2.64 -14.39 -5.18
CA LEU A 58 -2.30 -14.17 -3.78
C LEU A 58 -2.30 -15.50 -3.06
N VAL A 59 -1.13 -16.00 -2.72
CA VAL A 59 -0.97 -17.33 -2.14
C VAL A 59 -0.16 -17.30 -0.85
N LYS A 60 -0.54 -18.18 0.07
CA LYS A 60 0.31 -18.64 1.16
C LYS A 60 0.72 -20.06 0.87
N TYR A 61 1.98 -20.37 1.12
CA TYR A 61 2.47 -21.72 0.92
C TYR A 61 3.55 -22.10 1.93
N SER A 62 3.69 -23.40 2.12
CA SER A 62 4.78 -24.03 2.86
C SER A 62 5.19 -25.32 2.15
N GLY A 63 6.49 -25.48 1.89
CA GLY A 63 7.08 -26.65 1.25
C GLY A 63 7.82 -27.53 2.26
N TYR A 64 7.59 -28.84 2.19
CA TYR A 64 8.14 -29.83 3.12
C TYR A 64 8.86 -30.95 2.40
N LEU A 65 9.91 -31.44 3.03
CA LEU A 65 10.55 -32.71 2.68
C LEU A 65 9.91 -33.85 3.50
N GLU A 66 9.92 -35.06 2.94
CA GLU A 66 9.46 -36.23 3.67
C GLU A 66 10.25 -36.40 4.98
N HIS A 67 9.56 -36.75 6.06
CA HIS A 67 10.12 -36.90 7.40
C HIS A 67 10.63 -35.61 8.07
N MET A 68 10.34 -34.42 7.52
CA MET A 68 10.69 -33.13 8.10
C MET A 68 9.44 -32.39 8.58
N ASP A 69 9.42 -31.99 9.87
CA ASP A 69 8.30 -31.22 10.43
C ASP A 69 8.38 -29.72 10.10
N LYS A 70 9.60 -29.26 9.80
CA LYS A 70 9.82 -27.83 9.45
C LYS A 70 9.80 -27.65 7.93
N PRO A 71 9.09 -26.64 7.43
CA PRO A 71 9.13 -26.34 6.01
C PRO A 71 10.54 -25.87 5.59
N PHE A 72 10.99 -26.33 4.42
CA PHE A 72 12.22 -25.84 3.81
C PHE A 72 12.02 -24.47 3.14
N ASP A 73 10.79 -24.15 2.75
CA ASP A 73 10.38 -22.85 2.21
C ASP A 73 8.95 -22.51 2.64
N SER A 74 8.71 -21.23 3.00
CA SER A 74 7.39 -20.78 3.40
C SER A 74 7.28 -19.25 3.31
N ASN A 75 6.12 -18.75 2.91
CA ASN A 75 5.78 -17.33 2.97
C ASN A 75 4.71 -17.01 4.04
N CYS A 76 4.28 -17.99 4.83
CA CYS A 76 3.20 -17.84 5.82
C CYS A 76 3.51 -16.86 6.95
N PHE A 77 4.79 -16.58 7.22
CA PHE A 77 5.24 -15.60 8.21
C PHE A 77 4.96 -14.14 7.82
N ARG A 78 4.67 -13.87 6.55
CA ARG A 78 4.37 -12.53 6.07
C ARG A 78 2.92 -12.17 6.37
N LYS A 79 2.68 -11.01 6.96
CA LYS A 79 1.32 -10.49 7.19
C LYS A 79 0.51 -10.37 5.89
N THR A 80 1.18 -9.92 4.82
CA THR A 80 0.60 -9.81 3.49
C THR A 80 1.41 -10.69 2.54
N PRO A 81 0.81 -11.74 1.95
CA PRO A 81 1.48 -12.56 0.97
C PRO A 81 1.84 -11.75 -0.27
N ARG A 82 2.92 -12.11 -0.95
CA ARG A 82 3.33 -11.47 -2.20
C ARG A 82 2.30 -11.79 -3.29
N LEU A 83 1.95 -10.78 -4.11
CA LEU A 83 1.26 -11.02 -5.37
C LEU A 83 2.27 -11.64 -6.34
N MET A 84 1.93 -12.80 -6.91
CA MET A 84 2.80 -13.56 -7.81
C MET A 84 2.07 -13.71 -9.15
N LYS A 85 2.81 -13.54 -10.25
CA LYS A 85 2.29 -13.73 -11.59
C LYS A 85 2.55 -15.16 -12.04
N LEU A 86 1.54 -15.87 -12.53
CA LEU A 86 1.68 -17.16 -13.17
C LEU A 86 2.52 -17.00 -14.45
N GLY A 87 3.40 -17.96 -14.72
CA GLY A 87 4.32 -17.93 -15.86
C GLY A 87 5.55 -17.02 -15.70
N GLU A 88 5.62 -16.16 -14.67
CA GLU A 88 6.74 -15.23 -14.46
C GLU A 88 7.40 -15.40 -13.08
N ASP A 89 6.60 -15.31 -12.00
CA ASP A 89 7.09 -15.29 -10.62
C ASP A 89 7.16 -16.68 -9.99
N ILE A 90 6.47 -17.67 -10.55
CA ILE A 90 6.38 -19.03 -10.04
C ILE A 90 7.32 -19.93 -10.84
N THR A 91 8.36 -20.40 -10.18
CA THR A 91 9.43 -21.14 -10.82
C THR A 91 9.19 -22.65 -10.86
N LEU A 92 8.34 -23.17 -9.97
CA LEU A 92 8.02 -24.60 -9.92
C LEU A 92 6.80 -24.91 -10.79
N TRP A 93 6.99 -25.72 -11.81
CA TRP A 93 5.92 -26.11 -12.72
C TRP A 93 4.76 -26.82 -12.02
N GLY A 94 5.05 -27.67 -11.02
CA GLY A 94 4.03 -28.32 -10.20
C GLY A 94 3.16 -27.33 -9.42
N MET A 95 3.76 -26.25 -8.92
CA MET A 95 3.03 -25.19 -8.21
C MET A 95 2.11 -24.42 -9.16
N GLU A 96 2.55 -24.15 -10.37
CA GLU A 96 1.75 -23.48 -11.40
C GLU A 96 0.52 -24.32 -11.79
N LEU A 97 0.72 -25.60 -12.11
CA LEU A 97 -0.37 -26.54 -12.40
C LEU A 97 -1.31 -26.70 -11.21
N GLY A 98 -0.76 -26.77 -9.99
CA GLY A 98 -1.53 -26.82 -8.77
C GLY A 98 -2.47 -25.64 -8.64
N LEU A 99 -1.95 -24.42 -8.80
CA LEU A 99 -2.72 -23.17 -8.70
C LEU A 99 -3.80 -23.06 -9.78
N LEU A 100 -3.52 -23.45 -11.01
CA LEU A 100 -4.51 -23.47 -12.10
C LEU A 100 -5.69 -24.41 -11.80
N SER A 101 -5.51 -25.41 -10.92
CA SER A 101 -6.54 -26.32 -10.47
C SER A 101 -7.33 -25.82 -9.25
N MET A 102 -6.98 -24.65 -8.69
CA MET A 102 -7.54 -24.13 -7.45
C MET A 102 -8.61 -23.06 -7.69
N ARG A 103 -9.45 -22.86 -6.65
CA ARG A 103 -10.47 -21.81 -6.57
C ARG A 103 -10.14 -20.84 -5.42
N ARG A 104 -10.75 -19.66 -5.42
CA ARG A 104 -10.57 -18.67 -4.34
C ARG A 104 -10.91 -19.23 -2.97
N GLY A 105 -10.04 -19.04 -2.00
CA GLY A 105 -10.18 -19.52 -0.64
C GLY A 105 -9.86 -21.00 -0.44
N GLU A 106 -9.42 -21.70 -1.47
CA GLU A 106 -9.06 -23.11 -1.38
C GLU A 106 -7.74 -23.30 -0.63
N LEU A 107 -7.69 -24.31 0.23
CA LEU A 107 -6.48 -24.82 0.86
C LEU A 107 -6.31 -26.28 0.42
N ALA A 108 -5.17 -26.60 -0.20
CA ALA A 108 -4.86 -27.92 -0.69
C ALA A 108 -3.42 -28.32 -0.44
N ARG A 109 -3.17 -29.62 -0.35
CA ARG A 109 -1.84 -30.22 -0.36
C ARG A 109 -1.53 -30.77 -1.72
N PHE A 110 -0.29 -30.63 -2.10
CA PHE A 110 0.22 -31.11 -3.37
C PHE A 110 1.49 -31.92 -3.15
N LEU A 111 1.58 -33.07 -3.79
CA LEU A 111 2.83 -33.81 -3.95
C LEU A 111 3.35 -33.56 -5.35
N PHE A 112 4.57 -33.01 -5.43
CA PHE A 112 5.27 -32.79 -6.70
C PHE A 112 6.41 -33.76 -6.83
N LYS A 113 6.40 -34.60 -7.89
CA LYS A 113 7.55 -35.42 -8.28
C LYS A 113 8.69 -34.51 -8.72
N PRO A 114 9.95 -35.01 -8.72
CA PRO A 114 11.12 -34.21 -9.07
C PRO A 114 10.99 -33.43 -10.38
N THR A 115 10.41 -34.03 -11.43
CA THR A 115 10.17 -33.40 -12.74
C THR A 115 9.31 -32.16 -12.70
N TYR A 116 8.45 -32.02 -11.71
CA TYR A 116 7.56 -30.90 -11.47
C TYR A 116 8.04 -29.97 -10.35
N ALA A 117 9.18 -30.29 -9.75
CA ALA A 117 9.76 -29.53 -8.64
C ALA A 117 11.25 -29.19 -8.92
N TYR A 118 12.17 -29.81 -8.19
CA TYR A 118 13.59 -29.45 -8.24
C TYR A 118 14.44 -30.36 -9.10
N GLY A 119 13.81 -31.30 -9.80
CA GLY A 119 14.46 -32.17 -10.79
C GLY A 119 15.48 -33.15 -10.21
N THR A 120 16.35 -33.64 -11.12
CA THR A 120 17.41 -34.59 -10.79
C THR A 120 18.56 -33.97 -9.98
N LEU A 121 18.73 -32.67 -10.00
CA LEU A 121 19.80 -31.98 -9.30
C LEU A 121 19.38 -31.56 -7.86
N GLY A 122 18.09 -31.43 -7.59
CA GLY A 122 17.61 -30.85 -6.33
C GLY A 122 17.99 -29.38 -6.17
N CYS A 123 18.09 -28.92 -4.90
CA CYS A 123 18.55 -27.59 -4.52
C CYS A 123 19.46 -27.71 -3.28
N PRO A 124 20.71 -28.18 -3.43
CA PRO A 124 21.61 -28.35 -2.29
C PRO A 124 21.94 -27.05 -1.59
N PRO A 125 22.13 -27.03 -0.26
CA PRO A 125 22.08 -28.18 0.65
C PRO A 125 20.68 -28.56 1.15
N LEU A 126 19.63 -27.80 0.79
CA LEU A 126 18.29 -27.91 1.37
C LEU A 126 17.49 -29.09 0.80
N ILE A 127 17.54 -29.31 -0.50
CA ILE A 127 16.68 -30.30 -1.18
C ILE A 127 17.59 -31.29 -1.93
N PRO A 128 17.56 -32.57 -1.53
CA PRO A 128 18.33 -33.60 -2.20
C PRO A 128 17.92 -33.83 -3.68
N PRO A 129 18.77 -34.37 -4.51
CA PRO A 129 18.45 -34.81 -5.86
C PRO A 129 17.26 -35.79 -5.90
N ASN A 130 16.46 -35.75 -6.96
CA ASN A 130 15.34 -36.66 -7.20
C ASN A 130 14.33 -36.77 -6.06
N THR A 131 14.09 -35.65 -5.34
CA THR A 131 13.21 -35.62 -4.15
C THR A 131 11.81 -35.20 -4.53
N THR A 132 10.81 -35.99 -4.08
CA THR A 132 9.40 -35.58 -4.07
C THR A 132 9.16 -34.63 -2.91
N VAL A 133 8.49 -33.53 -3.17
CA VAL A 133 8.19 -32.49 -2.17
C VAL A 133 6.69 -32.36 -1.95
N LEU A 134 6.32 -32.01 -0.72
CA LEU A 134 4.95 -31.67 -0.35
C LEU A 134 4.83 -30.17 -0.25
N PHE A 135 3.83 -29.58 -0.92
CA PHE A 135 3.45 -28.20 -0.74
C PHE A 135 2.04 -28.13 -0.17
N GLU A 136 1.86 -27.35 0.88
CA GLU A 136 0.55 -26.91 1.37
C GLU A 136 0.35 -25.49 0.85
N ILE A 137 -0.71 -25.26 0.06
CA ILE A 137 -0.98 -24.00 -0.64
C ILE A 137 -2.37 -23.52 -0.32
N GLU A 138 -2.48 -22.28 0.16
CA GLU A 138 -3.75 -21.57 0.33
C GLU A 138 -3.83 -20.46 -0.73
N LEU A 139 -4.78 -20.60 -1.67
CA LEU A 139 -5.08 -19.56 -2.64
C LEU A 139 -6.06 -18.56 -2.01
N LEU A 140 -5.56 -17.42 -1.58
CA LEU A 140 -6.39 -16.39 -0.97
C LEU A 140 -7.28 -15.69 -1.99
N ASP A 141 -6.69 -15.29 -3.11
CA ASP A 141 -7.39 -14.62 -4.21
C ASP A 141 -6.56 -14.64 -5.50
N PHE A 142 -7.18 -14.29 -6.62
CA PHE A 142 -6.49 -14.06 -7.88
C PHE A 142 -7.16 -12.97 -8.69
N LEU A 143 -6.39 -12.35 -9.58
CA LEU A 143 -6.81 -11.29 -10.49
C LEU A 143 -6.50 -11.72 -11.92
N ASP A 144 -7.52 -11.72 -12.78
CA ASP A 144 -7.32 -11.93 -14.20
C ASP A 144 -6.71 -10.67 -14.84
N SER A 145 -5.40 -10.63 -14.89
CA SER A 145 -4.63 -9.51 -15.43
C SER A 145 -4.07 -9.75 -16.83
N ALA A 146 -4.33 -10.89 -17.42
CA ALA A 146 -3.69 -11.34 -18.65
C ALA A 146 -3.86 -10.35 -19.82
N GLU A 147 -5.08 -9.86 -20.07
CA GLU A 147 -5.35 -8.91 -21.17
C GLU A 147 -4.64 -7.57 -20.95
N SER A 148 -4.69 -7.08 -19.73
CA SER A 148 -4.05 -5.81 -19.34
C SER A 148 -2.53 -5.91 -19.39
N ASP A 149 -1.94 -7.00 -18.90
CA ASP A 149 -0.50 -7.21 -18.92
C ASP A 149 0.03 -7.37 -20.35
N LYS A 150 -0.66 -8.13 -21.21
CA LYS A 150 -0.33 -8.26 -22.63
C LYS A 150 -0.37 -6.91 -23.35
N PHE A 151 -1.39 -6.09 -23.08
CA PHE A 151 -1.48 -4.74 -23.64
C PHE A 151 -0.35 -3.83 -23.14
N CYS A 152 -0.02 -3.88 -21.85
CA CYS A 152 1.05 -3.08 -21.27
C CYS A 152 2.45 -3.49 -21.75
N ALA A 153 2.64 -4.74 -22.18
CA ALA A 153 3.90 -5.23 -22.74
C ALA A 153 4.15 -4.75 -24.18
N LEU A 154 3.12 -4.28 -24.90
CA LEU A 154 3.27 -3.74 -26.23
C LEU A 154 4.09 -2.44 -26.23
N SER A 155 4.81 -2.18 -27.33
CA SER A 155 5.51 -0.91 -27.51
C SER A 155 4.53 0.27 -27.59
N ALA A 156 5.02 1.48 -27.35
CA ALA A 156 4.18 2.69 -27.46
C ALA A 156 3.57 2.85 -28.86
N GLU A 157 4.30 2.47 -29.90
CA GLU A 157 3.84 2.50 -31.29
C GLU A 157 2.71 1.50 -31.52
N GLN A 158 2.86 0.27 -31.04
CA GLN A 158 1.81 -0.75 -31.11
C GLN A 158 0.56 -0.33 -30.33
N GLN A 159 0.74 0.22 -29.12
CA GLN A 159 -0.37 0.73 -28.31
C GLN A 159 -1.13 1.87 -29.02
N SER A 160 -0.43 2.72 -29.79
CA SER A 160 -1.03 3.84 -30.50
C SER A 160 -1.97 3.42 -31.63
N GLN A 161 -1.84 2.21 -32.16
CA GLN A 161 -2.69 1.66 -33.21
C GLN A 161 -4.09 1.25 -32.73
N PHE A 162 -4.27 1.08 -31.43
CA PHE A 162 -5.56 0.72 -30.86
C PHE A 162 -6.47 1.95 -30.68
N PRO A 163 -7.80 1.78 -30.76
CA PRO A 163 -8.74 2.87 -30.50
C PRO A 163 -8.65 3.35 -29.05
N LEU A 164 -8.98 4.63 -28.80
CA LEU A 164 -8.92 5.23 -27.48
C LEU A 164 -9.74 4.46 -26.43
N GLN A 165 -10.92 3.95 -26.83
CA GLN A 165 -11.79 3.17 -25.95
C GLN A 165 -11.08 1.93 -25.38
N LYS A 166 -10.23 1.27 -26.18
CA LYS A 166 -9.44 0.12 -25.70
C LYS A 166 -8.42 0.57 -24.65
N VAL A 167 -7.72 1.67 -24.89
CA VAL A 167 -6.74 2.23 -23.95
C VAL A 167 -7.41 2.64 -22.64
N LEU A 168 -8.57 3.31 -22.72
CA LEU A 168 -9.36 3.71 -21.55
C LEU A 168 -9.85 2.49 -20.76
N LYS A 169 -10.30 1.42 -21.45
CA LYS A 169 -10.71 0.17 -20.79
C LYS A 169 -9.56 -0.47 -20.04
N VAL A 170 -8.39 -0.60 -20.66
CA VAL A 170 -7.20 -1.17 -20.00
C VAL A 170 -6.75 -0.30 -18.83
N ALA A 171 -6.74 1.02 -18.99
CA ALA A 171 -6.39 1.93 -17.91
C ALA A 171 -7.39 1.85 -16.72
N ALA A 172 -8.69 1.69 -17.01
CA ALA A 172 -9.71 1.46 -16.00
C ALA A 172 -9.50 0.13 -15.28
N THR A 173 -9.17 -0.95 -15.99
CA THR A 173 -8.84 -2.26 -15.43
C THR A 173 -7.63 -2.17 -14.49
N GLU A 174 -6.54 -1.51 -14.91
CA GLU A 174 -5.36 -1.30 -14.06
C GLU A 174 -5.70 -0.46 -12.81
N ARG A 175 -6.57 0.55 -12.94
CA ARG A 175 -7.05 1.33 -11.80
C ARG A 175 -7.86 0.48 -10.82
N GLU A 176 -8.71 -0.40 -11.32
CA GLU A 176 -9.52 -1.29 -10.49
C GLU A 176 -8.67 -2.33 -9.76
N PHE A 177 -7.67 -2.89 -10.42
CA PHE A 177 -6.68 -3.74 -9.76
C PHE A 177 -5.91 -2.97 -8.67
N GLY A 178 -5.54 -1.72 -8.96
CA GLY A 178 -4.97 -0.84 -7.94
C GLY A 178 -5.92 -0.63 -6.75
N ASN A 179 -7.21 -0.39 -6.99
CA ASN A 179 -8.22 -0.25 -5.95
C ASN A 179 -8.39 -1.53 -5.11
N TYR A 180 -8.38 -2.69 -5.76
CA TYR A 180 -8.42 -3.98 -5.08
C TYR A 180 -7.22 -4.15 -4.14
N LEU A 181 -6.01 -3.94 -4.65
CA LEU A 181 -4.77 -4.06 -3.88
C LEU A 181 -4.70 -3.04 -2.74
N PHE A 182 -5.20 -1.83 -2.96
CA PHE A 182 -5.28 -0.79 -1.94
C PHE A 182 -6.18 -1.22 -0.76
N ARG A 183 -7.34 -1.82 -1.03
CA ARG A 183 -8.23 -2.36 0.01
C ARG A 183 -7.60 -3.48 0.82
N GLN A 184 -6.67 -4.23 0.20
CA GLN A 184 -5.86 -5.26 0.88
C GLN A 184 -4.66 -4.68 1.64
N ASN A 185 -4.56 -3.35 1.79
CA ASN A 185 -3.42 -2.62 2.37
C ASN A 185 -2.08 -2.84 1.63
N ARG A 186 -2.12 -3.29 0.38
CA ARG A 186 -0.96 -3.50 -0.49
C ARG A 186 -0.65 -2.22 -1.28
N PHE A 187 -0.30 -1.16 -0.58
CA PHE A 187 -0.14 0.17 -1.15
C PHE A 187 0.99 0.26 -2.19
N TYR A 188 2.03 -0.53 -2.03
CA TYR A 188 3.15 -0.59 -2.99
C TYR A 188 2.69 -1.16 -4.33
N ASP A 189 1.96 -2.27 -4.32
CA ASP A 189 1.46 -2.93 -5.52
C ASP A 189 0.35 -2.09 -6.17
N ALA A 190 -0.53 -1.52 -5.36
CA ALA A 190 -1.56 -0.57 -5.83
C ALA A 190 -0.94 0.62 -6.58
N LYS A 191 0.13 1.22 -6.03
CA LYS A 191 0.90 2.28 -6.69
C LYS A 191 1.41 1.86 -8.07
N VAL A 192 1.93 0.65 -8.21
CA VAL A 192 2.44 0.15 -9.49
C VAL A 192 1.32 0.10 -10.54
N ARG A 193 0.15 -0.47 -10.18
CA ARG A 193 -1.00 -0.55 -11.07
C ARG A 193 -1.53 0.83 -11.47
N TYR A 194 -1.69 1.76 -10.53
CA TYR A 194 -2.09 3.14 -10.84
C TYR A 194 -1.09 3.87 -11.73
N LYS A 195 0.22 3.65 -11.56
CA LYS A 195 1.23 4.23 -12.45
C LYS A 195 1.17 3.65 -13.86
N ARG A 196 0.88 2.36 -14.02
CA ARG A 196 0.65 1.74 -15.33
C ARG A 196 -0.54 2.39 -16.03
N ALA A 197 -1.67 2.53 -15.34
CA ALA A 197 -2.84 3.24 -15.86
C ALA A 197 -2.50 4.67 -16.31
N LEU A 198 -1.77 5.41 -15.48
CA LEU A 198 -1.36 6.78 -15.78
C LEU A 198 -0.45 6.85 -17.01
N LEU A 199 0.50 5.93 -17.13
CA LEU A 199 1.42 5.86 -18.27
C LEU A 199 0.67 5.64 -19.60
N LEU A 200 -0.31 4.74 -19.62
CA LEU A 200 -1.16 4.51 -20.79
C LEU A 200 -1.92 5.78 -21.20
N LEU A 201 -2.49 6.49 -20.21
CA LEU A 201 -3.23 7.73 -20.43
C LEU A 201 -2.35 8.91 -20.87
N HIS A 202 -1.05 8.94 -20.48
CA HIS A 202 -0.13 9.99 -20.90
C HIS A 202 0.43 9.77 -22.30
N ARG A 203 0.64 8.54 -22.70
CA ARG A 203 1.16 8.21 -24.04
C ARG A 203 0.16 8.46 -25.16
N ARG A 204 -1.13 8.55 -24.83
CA ARG A 204 -2.18 8.71 -25.81
C ARG A 204 -2.45 10.19 -26.09
N THR A 205 -2.25 10.62 -27.31
CA THR A 205 -2.81 11.86 -27.82
C THR A 205 -4.25 11.60 -28.23
N ALA A 206 -5.20 12.28 -27.59
CA ALA A 206 -6.61 12.19 -27.90
C ALA A 206 -7.01 13.33 -28.87
N ALA A 207 -8.01 13.08 -29.69
CA ALA A 207 -8.64 14.14 -30.43
C ALA A 207 -9.29 15.15 -29.45
N PRO A 208 -9.45 16.44 -29.84
CA PRO A 208 -10.02 17.44 -28.93
C PRO A 208 -11.37 17.02 -28.32
N GLU A 209 -12.17 16.30 -29.09
CA GLU A 209 -13.50 15.80 -28.69
C GLU A 209 -13.42 14.71 -27.62
N GLU A 210 -12.34 13.95 -27.59
CA GLU A 210 -12.13 12.83 -26.66
C GLU A 210 -11.24 13.22 -25.45
N GLN A 211 -10.67 14.42 -25.46
CA GLN A 211 -9.72 14.88 -24.45
C GLN A 211 -10.32 14.82 -23.05
N HIS A 212 -11.59 15.16 -22.88
CA HIS A 212 -12.29 15.15 -21.60
C HIS A 212 -12.37 13.74 -20.98
N LEU A 213 -12.47 12.67 -21.82
CA LEU A 213 -12.49 11.29 -21.35
C LEU A 213 -11.14 10.90 -20.75
N VAL A 214 -10.05 11.30 -21.41
CA VAL A 214 -8.69 11.06 -20.92
C VAL A 214 -8.44 11.83 -19.64
N GLU A 215 -8.85 13.09 -19.56
CA GLU A 215 -8.71 13.92 -18.37
C GLU A 215 -9.51 13.37 -17.17
N THR A 216 -10.75 12.94 -17.41
CA THR A 216 -11.56 12.28 -16.37
C THR A 216 -10.89 11.00 -15.86
N ALA A 217 -10.36 10.18 -16.76
CA ALA A 217 -9.62 8.97 -16.39
C ALA A 217 -8.35 9.31 -15.58
N LYS A 218 -7.57 10.33 -16.01
CA LYS A 218 -6.38 10.81 -15.29
C LYS A 218 -6.72 11.34 -13.90
N LEU A 219 -7.82 12.11 -13.77
CA LEU A 219 -8.30 12.63 -12.49
C LEU A 219 -8.49 11.51 -11.47
N LEU A 220 -9.19 10.44 -11.85
CA LEU A 220 -9.42 9.29 -10.96
C LEU A 220 -8.11 8.62 -10.54
N VAL A 221 -7.15 8.47 -11.46
CA VAL A 221 -5.86 7.87 -11.16
C VAL A 221 -5.02 8.78 -10.26
N PHE A 222 -4.99 10.10 -10.51
CA PHE A 222 -4.29 11.06 -9.67
C PHE A 222 -4.82 11.08 -8.25
N LEU A 223 -6.15 11.06 -8.08
CA LEU A 223 -6.77 10.92 -6.77
C LEU A 223 -6.30 9.65 -6.05
N ASN A 224 -6.30 8.52 -6.72
CA ASN A 224 -5.88 7.26 -6.11
C ASN A 224 -4.39 7.26 -5.78
N LEU A 225 -3.51 7.79 -6.64
CA LEU A 225 -2.08 7.93 -6.36
C LEU A 225 -1.83 8.86 -5.18
N SER A 226 -2.49 10.01 -5.12
CA SER A 226 -2.36 10.94 -3.99
C SER A 226 -2.68 10.25 -2.66
N PHE A 227 -3.79 9.52 -2.58
CA PHE A 227 -4.16 8.79 -1.38
C PHE A 227 -3.19 7.64 -1.06
N THR A 228 -2.76 6.91 -2.08
CA THR A 228 -1.80 5.82 -1.89
C THR A 228 -0.46 6.32 -1.34
N TYR A 229 0.01 7.47 -1.80
CA TYR A 229 1.25 8.06 -1.29
C TYR A 229 1.11 8.63 0.12
N LEU A 230 -0.08 9.08 0.54
CA LEU A 230 -0.35 9.40 1.95
C LEU A 230 -0.23 8.15 2.83
N ARG A 231 -0.78 7.00 2.37
CA ARG A 231 -0.67 5.73 3.10
C ARG A 231 0.76 5.15 3.10
N LEU A 232 1.58 5.53 2.14
CA LEU A 232 3.02 5.20 2.07
C LEU A 232 3.91 6.20 2.80
N GLU A 233 3.33 7.15 3.54
CA GLU A 233 4.05 8.18 4.30
C GLU A 233 4.98 9.05 3.43
N ARG A 234 4.55 9.34 2.19
CA ARG A 234 5.24 10.20 1.24
C ARG A 234 4.40 11.42 0.86
N PRO A 235 4.20 12.37 1.80
CA PRO A 235 3.26 13.47 1.63
C PRO A 235 3.64 14.43 0.48
N ALA A 236 4.92 14.69 0.24
CA ALA A 236 5.35 15.56 -0.86
C ALA A 236 4.93 15.01 -2.24
N VAL A 237 5.01 13.70 -2.44
CA VAL A 237 4.56 13.06 -3.68
C VAL A 237 3.02 13.03 -3.75
N ALA A 238 2.37 12.79 -2.61
CA ALA A 238 0.91 12.83 -2.52
C ALA A 238 0.35 14.21 -2.89
N LEU A 239 0.98 15.29 -2.38
CA LEU A 239 0.62 16.66 -2.72
C LEU A 239 0.71 16.90 -4.23
N ARG A 240 1.83 16.53 -4.85
CA ARG A 240 2.03 16.71 -6.30
C ARG A 240 0.95 16.03 -7.14
N TYR A 241 0.53 14.80 -6.79
CA TYR A 241 -0.58 14.13 -7.48
C TYR A 241 -1.94 14.76 -7.17
N GLY A 242 -2.14 15.27 -5.96
CA GLY A 242 -3.32 16.04 -5.59
C GLY A 242 -3.44 17.33 -6.41
N GLU A 243 -2.35 18.07 -6.57
CA GLU A 243 -2.28 19.28 -7.40
C GLU A 243 -2.54 18.96 -8.88
N GLN A 244 -2.00 17.86 -9.42
CA GLN A 244 -2.34 17.41 -10.78
C GLN A 244 -3.84 17.12 -10.95
N ALA A 245 -4.49 16.57 -9.93
CA ALA A 245 -5.94 16.39 -9.93
C ALA A 245 -6.68 17.74 -9.92
N LEU A 246 -6.19 18.74 -9.19
CA LEU A 246 -6.77 20.08 -9.11
C LEU A 246 -6.58 20.90 -10.39
N ILE A 247 -5.59 20.59 -11.22
CA ILE A 247 -5.46 21.19 -12.56
C ILE A 247 -6.63 20.78 -13.45
N ILE A 248 -7.11 19.53 -13.32
CA ILE A 248 -8.24 19.03 -14.11
C ILE A 248 -9.56 19.49 -13.49
N ASP A 249 -9.71 19.39 -12.17
CA ASP A 249 -10.91 19.78 -11.43
C ASP A 249 -10.54 20.58 -10.17
N GLN A 250 -10.56 21.91 -10.29
CA GLN A 250 -10.16 22.84 -9.22
C GLN A 250 -11.04 22.78 -7.97
N LYS A 251 -12.27 22.27 -8.09
CA LYS A 251 -13.25 22.17 -7.00
C LYS A 251 -13.35 20.75 -6.43
N ASN A 252 -12.50 19.85 -6.84
CA ASN A 252 -12.55 18.46 -6.38
C ASN A 252 -12.24 18.37 -4.88
N ALA A 253 -13.27 18.17 -4.08
CA ALA A 253 -13.18 18.12 -2.61
C ALA A 253 -12.20 17.04 -2.12
N LYS A 254 -12.13 15.87 -2.81
CA LYS A 254 -11.20 14.80 -2.45
C LYS A 254 -9.74 15.19 -2.72
N ALA A 255 -9.48 15.88 -3.83
CA ALA A 255 -8.14 16.37 -4.14
C ALA A 255 -7.70 17.44 -3.12
N LEU A 256 -8.56 18.44 -2.85
CA LEU A 256 -8.32 19.48 -1.87
C LEU A 256 -8.05 18.89 -0.47
N PHE A 257 -8.86 17.93 -0.05
CA PHE A 257 -8.69 17.28 1.24
C PHE A 257 -7.34 16.54 1.34
N ARG A 258 -6.96 15.78 0.31
CA ARG A 258 -5.68 15.05 0.29
C ARG A 258 -4.47 15.97 0.23
N CYS A 259 -4.56 17.09 -0.51
CA CYS A 259 -3.54 18.14 -0.50
C CYS A 259 -3.39 18.73 0.91
N GLY A 260 -4.52 19.03 1.58
CA GLY A 260 -4.52 19.51 2.96
C GLY A 260 -3.87 18.53 3.93
N GLN A 261 -4.21 17.26 3.85
CA GLN A 261 -3.57 16.19 4.65
C GLN A 261 -2.06 16.08 4.38
N ALA A 262 -1.66 16.14 3.11
CA ALA A 262 -0.26 16.10 2.74
C ALA A 262 0.53 17.28 3.31
N CYS A 263 -0.01 18.51 3.20
CA CYS A 263 0.61 19.71 3.79
C CYS A 263 0.67 19.62 5.32
N LEU A 264 -0.37 19.07 5.97
CA LEU A 264 -0.38 18.88 7.41
C LEU A 264 0.72 17.93 7.89
N LEU A 265 0.94 16.81 7.16
CA LEU A 265 2.03 15.87 7.45
C LEU A 265 3.43 16.48 7.19
N MET A 266 3.52 17.48 6.33
CA MET A 266 4.75 18.24 6.08
C MET A 266 4.92 19.45 7.00
N THR A 267 4.02 19.64 7.97
CA THR A 267 4.00 20.80 8.88
C THR A 267 3.81 22.16 8.18
N GLU A 268 3.34 22.17 6.94
CA GLU A 268 3.02 23.36 6.17
C GLU A 268 1.59 23.85 6.52
N TYR A 269 1.41 24.29 7.76
CA TYR A 269 0.08 24.54 8.35
C TYR A 269 -0.76 25.55 7.57
N GLN A 270 -0.13 26.58 6.99
CA GLN A 270 -0.84 27.61 6.24
C GLN A 270 -1.44 27.03 4.94
N LYS A 271 -0.63 26.31 4.18
CA LYS A 271 -1.11 25.64 2.96
C LYS A 271 -2.16 24.59 3.29
N ALA A 272 -1.96 23.81 4.38
CA ALA A 272 -2.92 22.83 4.84
C ALA A 272 -4.28 23.47 5.10
N ARG A 273 -4.30 24.63 5.80
CA ARG A 273 -5.50 25.40 6.06
C ARG A 273 -6.20 25.84 4.78
N ASP A 274 -5.45 26.41 3.84
CA ASP A 274 -6.02 26.92 2.59
C ASP A 274 -6.70 25.80 1.78
N PHE A 275 -6.06 24.63 1.67
CA PHE A 275 -6.65 23.47 1.01
C PHE A 275 -7.88 22.93 1.76
N LEU A 276 -7.81 22.78 3.10
CA LEU A 276 -8.89 22.20 3.89
C LEU A 276 -10.11 23.13 3.96
N VAL A 277 -9.91 24.44 4.03
CA VAL A 277 -11.01 25.41 4.00
C VAL A 277 -11.69 25.40 2.62
N ARG A 278 -10.93 25.29 1.55
CA ARG A 278 -11.53 25.13 0.20
C ARG A 278 -12.29 23.81 0.12
N ALA A 279 -11.76 22.70 0.64
CA ALA A 279 -12.46 21.42 0.68
C ALA A 279 -13.77 21.52 1.50
N GLN A 280 -13.77 22.23 2.62
CA GLN A 280 -14.94 22.45 3.45
C GLN A 280 -16.02 23.26 2.72
N ARG A 281 -15.64 24.25 1.90
CA ARG A 281 -16.60 25.01 1.10
C ARG A 281 -17.35 24.14 0.09
N GLU A 282 -16.65 23.17 -0.51
CA GLU A 282 -17.27 22.23 -1.46
C GLU A 282 -18.11 21.16 -0.74
N GLN A 283 -17.71 20.75 0.47
CA GLN A 283 -18.41 19.75 1.28
C GLN A 283 -18.50 20.15 2.76
N PRO A 284 -19.41 21.07 3.13
CA PRO A 284 -19.48 21.63 4.50
C PRO A 284 -19.76 20.60 5.59
N PHE A 285 -20.54 19.58 5.28
CA PHE A 285 -20.95 18.55 6.25
C PHE A 285 -20.05 17.30 6.26
N ASN A 286 -18.93 17.32 5.54
CA ASN A 286 -18.02 16.20 5.53
C ASN A 286 -17.25 16.12 6.86
N HIS A 287 -17.52 15.04 7.59
CA HIS A 287 -16.96 14.80 8.92
C HIS A 287 -15.43 14.69 8.90
N ASP A 288 -14.85 14.05 7.86
CA ASP A 288 -13.40 13.85 7.76
C ASP A 288 -12.67 15.17 7.56
N ILE A 289 -13.21 16.06 6.71
CA ILE A 289 -12.66 17.40 6.48
C ILE A 289 -12.70 18.22 7.77
N ASN A 290 -13.85 18.20 8.46
CA ASN A 290 -14.03 18.95 9.70
C ASN A 290 -13.13 18.44 10.83
N ASN A 291 -12.91 17.13 10.91
CA ASN A 291 -11.97 16.55 11.87
C ASN A 291 -10.52 16.93 11.55
N GLU A 292 -10.15 16.93 10.28
CA GLU A 292 -8.79 17.31 9.88
C GLU A 292 -8.51 18.79 10.15
N LEU A 293 -9.52 19.67 9.99
CA LEU A 293 -9.43 21.08 10.40
C LEU A 293 -9.26 21.24 11.93
N LYS A 294 -9.94 20.40 12.73
CA LYS A 294 -9.75 20.39 14.19
C LYS A 294 -8.33 19.96 14.57
N LYS A 295 -7.80 18.92 13.92
CA LYS A 295 -6.41 18.47 14.12
C LYS A 295 -5.41 19.56 13.75
N LEU A 296 -5.62 20.22 12.60
CA LEU A 296 -4.80 21.35 12.18
C LEU A 296 -4.78 22.44 13.22
N ALA A 297 -5.94 22.82 13.78
CA ALA A 297 -6.04 23.83 14.82
C ALA A 297 -5.27 23.45 16.10
N SER A 298 -5.30 22.18 16.50
CA SER A 298 -4.51 21.66 17.62
C SER A 298 -3.01 21.76 17.34
N TYR A 299 -2.54 21.21 16.22
CA TYR A 299 -1.10 21.21 15.85
C TYR A 299 -0.54 22.62 15.68
N TYR A 300 -1.36 23.52 15.12
CA TYR A 300 -0.96 24.92 14.98
C TYR A 300 -0.83 25.61 16.34
N ARG A 301 -1.72 25.33 17.29
CA ARG A 301 -1.63 25.84 18.66
C ARG A 301 -0.35 25.35 19.35
N ASP A 302 -0.10 24.04 19.30
CA ASP A 302 1.10 23.43 19.88
C ASP A 302 2.40 24.00 19.27
N TYR A 303 2.37 24.29 17.97
CA TYR A 303 3.47 24.93 17.27
C TYR A 303 3.71 26.35 17.77
N MET A 304 2.65 27.15 17.89
CA MET A 304 2.74 28.53 18.38
C MET A 304 3.17 28.61 19.85
N ASP A 305 2.76 27.65 20.67
CA ASP A 305 3.18 27.58 22.08
C ASP A 305 4.67 27.26 22.20
N LYS A 306 5.18 26.32 21.39
CA LYS A 306 6.62 25.99 21.32
C LYS A 306 7.45 27.18 20.81
N GLU A 307 6.94 27.88 19.79
CA GLU A 307 7.60 29.08 19.27
C GLU A 307 7.66 30.18 20.34
N ARG A 308 6.58 30.37 21.10
CA ARG A 308 6.54 31.31 22.22
C ARG A 308 7.53 30.94 23.32
N GLU A 309 7.61 29.67 23.72
CA GLU A 309 8.58 29.21 24.69
C GLU A 309 10.04 29.39 24.21
N MET A 310 10.28 29.14 22.93
CA MET A 310 11.60 29.34 22.33
C MET A 310 11.98 30.82 22.33
N CYS A 311 11.05 31.70 21.95
CA CYS A 311 11.26 33.15 22.03
C CYS A 311 11.50 33.59 23.48
N HIS A 312 10.73 33.06 24.45
CA HIS A 312 10.94 33.36 25.87
C HIS A 312 12.35 32.97 26.34
N ARG A 313 12.84 31.80 25.93
CA ARG A 313 14.20 31.34 26.27
C ARG A 313 15.30 32.19 25.59
N MET A 314 15.07 32.67 24.37
CA MET A 314 16.00 33.55 23.66
C MET A 314 16.08 34.96 24.26
N PHE A 315 15.00 35.43 24.89
CA PHE A 315 14.87 36.76 25.45
C PHE A 315 14.91 36.80 26.98
N ALA A 316 15.10 35.65 27.64
CA ALA A 316 15.38 35.65 29.07
C ALA A 316 16.68 36.44 29.32
N PRO A 317 16.76 37.38 30.24
CA PRO A 317 17.95 38.19 30.46
C PRO A 317 19.05 37.33 31.06
N GLY A 318 19.92 36.81 30.17
CA GLY A 318 21.20 36.21 30.47
C GLY A 318 22.29 37.22 30.13
N ASP A 319 23.20 37.47 31.07
CA ASP A 319 24.36 38.33 30.93
C ASP A 319 25.12 38.05 29.61
N ASN A 320 24.98 38.93 28.61
CA ASN A 320 26.07 39.35 27.74
C ASN A 320 25.51 40.07 26.48
N GLY A 321 26.04 41.24 26.25
CA GLY A 321 25.56 42.30 25.37
C GLY A 321 25.86 42.17 23.86
N SER A 322 25.64 41.05 23.19
CA SER A 322 25.87 40.92 21.73
C SER A 322 24.59 40.68 20.87
N THR A 323 23.40 41.02 21.38
CA THR A 323 22.15 40.44 20.88
C THR A 323 21.25 41.36 20.05
N ILE A 324 21.59 42.62 19.82
CA ILE A 324 20.68 43.60 19.18
C ILE A 324 20.45 43.31 17.69
N SER A 325 21.48 42.83 16.96
CA SER A 325 21.36 42.57 15.52
C SER A 325 20.52 41.33 15.18
N GLN A 326 20.57 40.29 16.03
CA GLN A 326 19.72 39.09 15.87
C GLN A 326 18.25 39.35 16.29
N LEU A 327 18.03 40.27 17.20
CA LEU A 327 16.70 40.74 17.66
C LEU A 327 15.87 41.36 16.52
N ILE A 328 16.48 42.11 15.62
CA ILE A 328 15.79 42.80 14.53
C ILE A 328 15.32 41.83 13.47
N THR A 329 16.10 40.79 13.15
CA THR A 329 15.74 39.76 12.14
C THR A 329 14.60 38.86 12.64
N SER A 330 14.60 38.50 13.92
CA SER A 330 13.54 37.67 14.52
C SER A 330 12.22 38.45 14.69
N LYS A 331 12.26 39.73 15.05
CA LYS A 331 11.07 40.58 15.11
C LYS A 331 10.41 40.79 13.73
N ARG A 332 11.19 40.84 12.66
CA ARG A 332 10.67 40.98 11.30
C ARG A 332 9.86 39.74 10.90
N SER A 333 10.37 38.55 11.20
CA SER A 333 9.68 37.27 10.96
C SER A 333 8.37 37.17 11.76
N CYS A 334 8.36 37.52 13.05
CA CYS A 334 7.13 37.51 13.87
C CYS A 334 6.09 38.56 13.45
N LEU A 335 6.54 39.73 12.98
CA LEU A 335 5.66 40.79 12.49
C LEU A 335 5.07 40.47 11.12
N GLU A 336 5.86 39.89 10.20
CA GLU A 336 5.36 39.42 8.90
C GLU A 336 4.32 38.32 9.06
N PHE A 337 4.52 37.39 9.99
CA PHE A 337 3.55 36.35 10.31
C PHE A 337 2.24 36.92 10.90
N SER A 338 2.33 37.90 11.77
CA SER A 338 1.17 38.58 12.34
C SER A 338 0.38 39.44 11.32
N ILE A 339 1.07 40.03 10.33
CA ILE A 339 0.44 40.81 9.25
C ILE A 339 -0.28 39.88 8.26
N ILE A 340 0.31 38.74 7.92
CA ILE A 340 -0.30 37.74 7.03
C ILE A 340 -1.58 37.15 7.69
N MET A 341 -1.59 36.98 9.01
CA MET A 341 -2.77 36.50 9.74
C MET A 341 -3.89 37.51 9.83
N ARG A 342 -3.62 38.81 9.70
CA ARG A 342 -4.69 39.87 9.71
C ARG A 342 -5.45 39.98 8.40
N GLY A 343 -4.84 39.59 7.26
CA GLY A 343 -5.49 39.70 5.94
C GLY A 343 -6.61 38.67 5.69
N GLY A 344 -6.70 37.58 6.49
CA GLY A 344 -7.72 36.53 6.35
C GLY A 344 -8.89 36.56 7.34
N GLN A 345 -9.08 37.61 8.08
CA GLN A 345 -9.91 37.63 9.28
C GLN A 345 -11.40 38.00 9.12
N SER A 346 -12.09 37.63 8.05
CA SER A 346 -13.55 37.96 8.09
C SER A 346 -14.49 36.80 8.49
N ALA A 347 -14.08 35.55 8.46
CA ALA A 347 -14.99 34.43 8.67
C ALA A 347 -14.72 33.49 9.86
N PHE A 348 -13.54 33.56 10.50
CA PHE A 348 -13.18 32.57 11.52
C PHE A 348 -13.08 33.10 12.96
N ARG A 349 -13.54 34.34 13.20
CA ARG A 349 -13.23 35.10 14.42
C ARG A 349 -14.10 34.84 15.65
N LYS A 350 -15.13 34.02 15.57
CA LYS A 350 -16.03 33.89 16.75
C LYS A 350 -15.86 32.65 17.61
N ASP A 351 -15.28 31.55 17.09
CA ASP A 351 -15.38 30.29 17.83
C ASP A 351 -14.04 29.60 18.20
N LEU A 352 -12.87 30.13 17.85
CA LEU A 352 -11.60 29.41 18.06
C LEU A 352 -10.50 30.15 18.86
N LEU A 353 -10.61 31.43 19.12
CA LEU A 353 -9.68 32.16 19.98
C LEU A 353 -10.44 33.07 20.90
N GLY A 354 -10.45 32.79 22.18
CA GLY A 354 -10.93 33.74 23.18
C GLY A 354 -10.23 35.10 22.99
N ALA A 355 -11.00 36.19 22.97
CA ALA A 355 -10.57 37.53 22.63
C ALA A 355 -9.44 38.10 23.51
N ASP A 356 -9.09 37.43 24.59
CA ASP A 356 -8.20 37.95 25.64
C ASP A 356 -6.69 37.77 25.35
N CYS A 357 -6.30 36.82 24.47
CA CYS A 357 -4.88 36.59 24.20
C CYS A 357 -4.19 37.59 23.27
N VAL A 358 -4.94 38.30 22.43
CA VAL A 358 -4.36 39.26 21.45
C VAL A 358 -4.14 40.63 22.07
N HIS A 359 -5.00 41.03 23.02
CA HIS A 359 -4.91 42.35 23.67
C HIS A 359 -3.73 42.45 24.65
N ASP A 360 -3.41 41.35 25.35
CA ASP A 360 -2.35 41.30 26.37
C ASP A 360 -0.93 41.33 25.78
N LEU A 361 -0.76 40.78 24.53
CA LEU A 361 0.53 40.81 23.82
C LEU A 361 0.85 42.15 23.16
N LEU A 362 -0.18 42.90 22.73
CA LEU A 362 -0.02 44.24 22.13
C LEU A 362 0.16 45.34 23.19
N GLY A 363 -0.50 45.18 24.36
CA GLY A 363 -0.39 46.14 25.46
C GLY A 363 1.00 46.15 26.10
N ARG A 364 1.51 45.01 26.46
CA ARG A 364 2.84 44.86 27.11
C ARG A 364 4.01 45.22 26.21
N GLY A 365 3.90 45.00 24.90
CA GLY A 365 4.93 45.37 23.91
C GLY A 365 5.05 46.88 23.72
N ALA A 366 3.93 47.63 23.81
CA ALA A 366 3.90 49.07 23.66
C ALA A 366 4.41 49.79 24.92
N GLU A 367 4.03 49.32 26.11
CA GLU A 367 4.49 49.88 27.38
C GLU A 367 6.01 49.64 27.58
N PHE A 368 6.54 48.51 27.16
CA PHE A 368 7.98 48.21 27.26
C PHE A 368 8.82 49.11 26.33
N LEU A 369 8.31 49.45 25.16
CA LEU A 369 8.99 50.36 24.22
C LEU A 369 8.91 51.84 24.69
N GLN A 370 7.83 52.25 25.33
CA GLN A 370 7.68 53.60 25.89
C GLN A 370 8.58 53.81 27.12
N SER A 371 8.69 52.81 28.00
CA SER A 371 9.54 52.89 29.18
C SER A 371 11.05 52.93 28.87
N LYS A 372 11.48 52.36 27.73
CA LYS A 372 12.87 52.43 27.29
C LYS A 372 13.21 53.67 26.46
N ALA A 373 12.24 54.32 25.82
CA ALA A 373 12.44 55.58 25.13
C ALA A 373 12.66 56.74 26.09
N THR A 374 12.05 56.69 27.28
CA THR A 374 12.24 57.68 28.35
C THR A 374 13.50 57.46 29.21
N ALA A 375 14.18 56.32 29.06
CA ALA A 375 15.43 56.04 29.78
C ALA A 375 16.68 56.38 28.95
N LEU A 376 16.52 56.86 27.70
CA LEU A 376 17.60 57.22 26.74
C LEU A 376 17.51 58.70 26.31
N SER A 377 16.62 59.49 26.91
CA SER A 377 16.60 60.93 26.92
C SER A 377 16.99 61.44 28.30
#